data_61e3028c87a71213b871e668d04a1991
#
_entry.id   61e3028c87a71213b871e668d04a1991
#
_cell.length_a   1.000
_cell.length_b   1.000
_cell.length_c   1.000
_cell.angle_alpha   90.00
_cell.angle_beta   90.00
_cell.angle_gamma   90.00
#
_symmetry.space_group_name_H-M   'P 1'
#
loop_
_entity.id
_entity.type
_entity.pdbx_description
1 polymer ?
#
loop_
_entity_poly.entity_id
_entity_poly.type
_entity_poly.pdbx_seq_one_letter_code
_entity_poly.pdbx_strand_id
1 'polypeptide(L)'
;MSTSIFVNVPVRDLAAAMAYYKALGFEHNPQFTDETAASIVISDTIYVMLLTHEKFQDFSKKPIPDFNNEIGALYALSRDSREAVDAIAAAALKAGGTEQRDPDDYGFMYSRAIADLDGHVWEYVYMDMAQFPSE
;
A
#
# COMPACT_ATOMS: atom_id res chain seq x y z
N MET A 1 1.80 15.80 20.21
CA MET A 1 2.24 14.57 19.55
C MET A 1 1.29 14.16 18.46
N SER A 2 1.81 13.84 17.30
CA SER A 2 0.96 13.33 16.22
C SER A 2 0.74 11.83 16.36
N THR A 3 -0.39 11.37 15.89
CA THR A 3 -0.70 9.94 15.86
C THR A 3 -0.06 9.32 14.62
N SER A 4 0.52 8.15 14.78
CA SER A 4 1.05 7.37 13.67
C SER A 4 0.20 6.13 13.44
N ILE A 5 0.17 5.67 12.20
CA ILE A 5 -0.48 4.40 11.88
C ILE A 5 0.56 3.39 11.39
N PHE A 6 0.42 2.16 11.87
CA PHE A 6 1.25 1.03 11.46
C PHE A 6 0.32 -0.04 10.89
N VAL A 7 0.26 -0.11 9.56
CA VAL A 7 -0.59 -1.10 8.88
C VAL A 7 0.22 -2.39 8.75
N ASN A 8 -0.23 -3.45 9.40
CA ASN A 8 0.46 -4.74 9.38
C ASN A 8 -0.21 -5.66 8.37
N VAL A 9 0.55 -6.15 7.42
CA VAL A 9 0.03 -7.03 6.36
C VAL A 9 0.91 -8.27 6.21
N PRO A 10 0.30 -9.46 6.00
CA PRO A 10 1.07 -10.68 5.79
C PRO A 10 1.59 -10.76 4.37
N VAL A 11 2.82 -11.24 4.21
CA VAL A 11 3.44 -11.43 2.90
C VAL A 11 4.06 -12.83 2.82
N ARG A 12 4.03 -13.44 1.63
CA ARG A 12 4.56 -14.78 1.41
C ARG A 12 6.08 -14.79 1.31
N ASP A 13 6.65 -13.74 0.72
CA ASP A 13 8.09 -13.61 0.50
C ASP A 13 8.49 -12.19 0.91
N LEU A 14 9.11 -12.07 2.09
CA LEU A 14 9.43 -10.76 2.65
C LEU A 14 10.41 -10.00 1.76
N ALA A 15 11.43 -10.65 1.24
CA ALA A 15 12.41 -9.99 0.39
C ALA A 15 11.78 -9.46 -0.91
N ALA A 16 10.90 -10.25 -1.53
CA ALA A 16 10.19 -9.83 -2.73
C ALA A 16 9.25 -8.67 -2.44
N ALA A 17 8.54 -8.71 -1.31
CA ALA A 17 7.65 -7.63 -0.89
C ALA A 17 8.43 -6.34 -0.64
N MET A 18 9.58 -6.41 0.03
CA MET A 18 10.45 -5.25 0.26
C MET A 18 10.90 -4.64 -1.07
N ALA A 19 11.31 -5.47 -2.02
CA ALA A 19 11.75 -5.00 -3.34
C ALA A 19 10.60 -4.31 -4.09
N TYR A 20 9.39 -4.83 -3.97
CA TYR A 20 8.20 -4.22 -4.57
C TYR A 20 7.98 -2.80 -4.06
N TYR A 21 7.93 -2.62 -2.74
CA TYR A 21 7.69 -1.29 -2.16
C TYR A 21 8.85 -0.33 -2.40
N LYS A 22 10.06 -0.83 -2.45
CA LYS A 22 11.22 -0.01 -2.82
C LYS A 22 11.10 0.50 -4.26
N ALA A 23 10.61 -0.34 -5.16
CA ALA A 23 10.40 0.05 -6.55
C ALA A 23 9.35 1.17 -6.69
N LEU A 24 8.43 1.28 -5.74
CA LEU A 24 7.45 2.36 -5.68
C LEU A 24 8.01 3.66 -5.10
N GLY A 25 9.24 3.63 -4.60
CA GLY A 25 9.89 4.80 -4.03
C GLY A 25 9.88 4.87 -2.51
N PHE A 26 9.41 3.83 -1.83
CA PHE A 26 9.37 3.81 -0.38
C PHE A 26 10.64 3.18 0.20
N GLU A 27 11.16 3.80 1.25
CA GLU A 27 12.31 3.27 1.99
C GLU A 27 11.85 2.33 3.09
N HIS A 28 12.72 1.43 3.53
CA HIS A 28 12.47 0.65 4.73
C HIS A 28 13.34 1.15 5.87
N ASN A 29 12.88 0.95 7.11
CA ASN A 29 13.65 1.29 8.30
C ASN A 29 14.42 0.05 8.76
N PRO A 30 15.76 0.02 8.58
CA PRO A 30 16.55 -1.16 8.97
C PRO A 30 16.48 -1.48 10.46
N GLN A 31 16.23 -0.47 11.29
CA GLN A 31 16.16 -0.64 12.74
C GLN A 31 14.98 -1.51 13.17
N PHE A 32 13.92 -1.51 12.36
CA PHE A 32 12.71 -2.31 12.60
C PHE A 32 12.49 -3.35 11.52
N THR A 33 13.56 -3.84 10.91
CA THR A 33 13.52 -4.82 9.82
C THR A 33 14.45 -5.99 10.18
N ASP A 34 13.90 -7.20 10.07
CA ASP A 34 14.67 -8.44 10.26
C ASP A 34 14.15 -9.50 9.28
N GLU A 35 14.43 -10.78 9.52
CA GLU A 35 14.00 -11.86 8.62
C GLU A 35 12.50 -12.16 8.71
N THR A 36 11.77 -11.60 9.67
CA THR A 36 10.34 -11.86 9.87
C THR A 36 9.47 -10.64 9.60
N ALA A 37 10.06 -9.44 9.58
CA ALA A 37 9.28 -8.21 9.46
C ALA A 37 10.11 -7.12 8.79
N ALA A 38 9.45 -6.28 8.00
CA ALA A 38 10.07 -5.10 7.41
C ALA A 38 9.16 -3.89 7.63
N SER A 39 9.76 -2.80 8.10
CA SER A 39 9.06 -1.53 8.27
C SER A 39 9.24 -0.67 7.03
N ILE A 40 8.16 -0.48 6.27
CA ILE A 40 8.15 0.39 5.10
C ILE A 40 7.69 1.78 5.55
N VAL A 41 8.48 2.79 5.24
CA VAL A 41 8.19 4.17 5.64
C VAL A 41 7.46 4.88 4.52
N ILE A 42 6.17 5.16 4.72
CA ILE A 42 5.38 5.91 3.74
C ILE A 42 5.56 7.41 4.00
N SER A 43 5.47 7.83 5.26
CA SER A 43 5.68 9.20 5.70
C SER A 43 6.11 9.19 7.17
N ASP A 44 6.24 10.35 7.77
CA ASP A 44 6.61 10.48 9.18
C ASP A 44 5.59 9.86 10.13
N THR A 45 4.36 9.67 9.68
CA THR A 45 3.28 9.16 10.52
C THR A 45 2.59 7.91 9.97
N ILE A 46 2.99 7.45 8.78
CA ILE A 46 2.35 6.30 8.12
C ILE A 46 3.41 5.26 7.80
N TYR A 47 3.21 4.06 8.32
CA TYR A 47 4.15 2.94 8.16
C TYR A 47 3.37 1.70 7.76
N VAL A 48 3.99 0.86 6.93
CA VAL A 48 3.46 -0.46 6.59
C VAL A 48 4.43 -1.49 7.11
N MET A 49 3.95 -2.38 7.96
CA MET A 49 4.75 -3.49 8.45
C MET A 49 4.45 -4.72 7.60
N LEU A 50 5.43 -5.13 6.83
CA LEU A 50 5.36 -6.37 6.06
C LEU A 50 5.81 -7.49 6.98
N LEU A 51 4.91 -8.45 7.24
CA LEU A 51 5.19 -9.55 8.17
C LEU A 51 5.13 -10.88 7.42
N THR A 52 6.05 -11.79 7.71
CA THR A 52 5.89 -13.16 7.24
C THR A 52 4.57 -13.71 7.77
N HIS A 53 4.02 -14.73 7.11
CA HIS A 53 2.76 -15.35 7.57
C HIS A 53 2.88 -15.85 9.01
N GLU A 54 4.00 -16.46 9.34
CA GLU A 54 4.25 -16.96 10.70
C GLU A 54 4.25 -15.81 11.71
N LYS A 55 4.95 -14.72 11.40
CA LYS A 55 5.00 -13.54 12.28
C LYS A 55 3.64 -12.89 12.44
N PHE A 56 2.87 -12.78 11.35
CA PHE A 56 1.52 -12.23 11.38
C PHE A 56 0.62 -13.05 12.31
N GLN A 57 0.75 -14.38 12.26
CA GLN A 57 -0.07 -15.28 13.10
C GLN A 57 0.33 -15.22 14.57
N ASP A 58 1.48 -14.65 14.93
CA ASP A 58 1.79 -14.36 16.32
C ASP A 58 0.89 -13.28 16.89
N PHE A 59 0.40 -12.37 16.05
CA PHE A 59 -0.45 -11.25 16.46
C PHE A 59 -1.93 -11.48 16.19
N SER A 60 -2.27 -12.35 15.24
CA SER A 60 -3.65 -12.60 14.85
C SER A 60 -4.04 -14.03 15.13
N LYS A 61 -5.15 -14.22 15.83
CA LYS A 61 -5.72 -15.56 16.10
C LYS A 61 -6.59 -16.06 14.94
N LYS A 62 -6.92 -15.17 14.01
CA LYS A 62 -7.73 -15.53 12.83
C LYS A 62 -6.83 -16.00 11.71
N PRO A 63 -7.31 -16.93 10.88
CA PRO A 63 -6.52 -17.38 9.73
C PRO A 63 -6.31 -16.24 8.73
N ILE A 64 -5.17 -16.28 8.06
CA ILE A 64 -4.86 -15.34 6.96
C ILE A 64 -5.74 -15.71 5.77
N PRO A 65 -6.53 -14.77 5.21
CA PRO A 65 -7.34 -15.07 4.03
C PRO A 65 -6.50 -15.17 2.77
N ASP A 66 -7.10 -15.72 1.72
CA ASP A 66 -6.49 -15.70 0.39
C ASP A 66 -6.83 -14.37 -0.27
N PHE A 67 -5.91 -13.42 -0.22
CA PHE A 67 -6.12 -12.06 -0.75
C PHE A 67 -6.23 -12.02 -2.27
N ASN A 68 -5.98 -13.11 -2.98
CA ASN A 68 -6.26 -13.16 -4.41
C ASN A 68 -7.75 -13.35 -4.69
N ASN A 69 -8.50 -13.88 -3.73
CA ASN A 69 -9.93 -14.16 -3.85
C ASN A 69 -10.79 -13.37 -2.86
N GLU A 70 -10.19 -12.89 -1.78
CA GLU A 70 -10.91 -12.24 -0.70
C GLU A 70 -10.20 -10.95 -0.32
N ILE A 71 -10.96 -9.96 0.16
CA ILE A 71 -10.38 -8.71 0.59
C ILE A 71 -11.08 -8.22 1.86
N GLY A 72 -10.30 -7.75 2.81
CA GLY A 72 -10.82 -7.21 4.06
C GLY A 72 -10.65 -5.71 4.22
N ALA A 73 -9.78 -5.09 3.40
CA ALA A 73 -9.52 -3.66 3.49
C ALA A 73 -8.99 -3.13 2.17
N LEU A 74 -9.27 -1.86 1.92
CA LEU A 74 -8.65 -1.07 0.86
C LEU A 74 -7.81 0.02 1.53
N TYR A 75 -6.59 0.20 1.07
CA TYR A 75 -5.69 1.21 1.62
C TYR A 75 -5.52 2.31 0.60
N ALA A 76 -5.87 3.54 0.95
CA ALA A 76 -5.74 4.67 0.05
C ALA A 76 -4.63 5.61 0.52
N LEU A 77 -3.72 5.92 -0.39
CA LEU A 77 -2.64 6.87 -0.14
C LEU A 77 -2.79 8.05 -1.08
N SER A 78 -2.74 9.25 -0.54
CA SER A 78 -2.83 10.45 -1.35
C SER A 78 -1.54 10.70 -2.13
N ARG A 79 -1.70 11.30 -3.31
CA ARG A 79 -0.59 11.79 -4.13
C ARG A 79 -0.87 13.24 -4.50
N ASP A 80 0.18 13.97 -4.88
CA ASP A 80 0.09 15.42 -5.08
C ASP A 80 -0.47 15.84 -6.43
N SER A 81 -0.57 14.91 -7.36
CA SER A 81 -1.06 15.19 -8.72
C SER A 81 -1.56 13.93 -9.41
N ARG A 82 -2.28 14.11 -10.52
CA ARG A 82 -2.68 12.99 -11.39
C ARG A 82 -1.45 12.27 -11.93
N GLU A 83 -0.44 13.03 -12.33
CA GLU A 83 0.81 12.47 -12.85
C GLU A 83 1.52 11.62 -11.79
N ALA A 84 1.46 12.03 -10.52
CA ALA A 84 2.06 11.25 -9.43
C ALA A 84 1.27 9.95 -9.19
N VAL A 85 -0.06 9.97 -9.33
CA VAL A 85 -0.87 8.74 -9.27
C VAL A 85 -0.46 7.79 -10.38
N ASP A 86 -0.36 8.27 -11.61
CA ASP A 86 0.04 7.44 -12.76
C ASP A 86 1.46 6.92 -12.60
N ALA A 87 2.37 7.73 -12.07
CA ALA A 87 3.77 7.33 -11.90
C ALA A 87 3.91 6.18 -10.90
N ILE A 88 3.24 6.28 -9.74
CA ILE A 88 3.34 5.20 -8.74
C ILE A 88 2.59 3.95 -9.22
N ALA A 89 1.47 4.11 -9.91
CA ALA A 89 0.75 2.98 -10.49
C ALA A 89 1.61 2.25 -11.53
N ALA A 90 2.28 3.00 -12.41
CA ALA A 90 3.18 2.41 -13.40
C ALA A 90 4.34 1.66 -12.74
N ALA A 91 4.94 2.22 -11.69
CA ALA A 91 6.01 1.56 -10.95
C ALA A 91 5.51 0.27 -10.30
N ALA A 92 4.30 0.30 -9.73
CA ALA A 92 3.69 -0.87 -9.10
C ALA A 92 3.43 -1.99 -10.11
N LEU A 93 2.88 -1.64 -11.28
CA LEU A 93 2.63 -2.63 -12.34
C LEU A 93 3.94 -3.23 -12.85
N LYS A 94 4.97 -2.41 -13.02
CA LYS A 94 6.29 -2.87 -13.45
C LYS A 94 6.92 -3.81 -12.41
N ALA A 95 6.65 -3.57 -11.15
CA ALA A 95 7.19 -4.38 -10.05
C ALA A 95 6.39 -5.66 -9.79
N GLY A 96 5.34 -5.93 -10.57
CA GLY A 96 4.56 -7.16 -10.48
C GLY A 96 3.18 -7.00 -9.86
N GLY A 97 2.77 -5.77 -9.55
CA GLY A 97 1.41 -5.49 -9.08
C GLY A 97 0.37 -5.68 -10.16
N THR A 98 -0.89 -5.73 -9.76
CA THR A 98 -2.03 -5.98 -10.67
C THR A 98 -3.07 -4.91 -10.50
N GLU A 99 -3.42 -4.23 -11.59
CA GLU A 99 -4.48 -3.22 -11.55
C GLU A 99 -5.82 -3.89 -11.34
N GLN A 100 -6.58 -3.41 -10.36
CA GLN A 100 -7.81 -4.07 -9.91
C GLN A 100 -9.04 -3.63 -10.68
N ARG A 101 -9.02 -2.42 -11.21
CA ARG A 101 -10.14 -1.87 -11.99
C ARG A 101 -9.62 -0.68 -12.81
N ASP A 102 -10.42 -0.22 -13.74
CA ASP A 102 -10.10 0.99 -14.52
C ASP A 102 -9.94 2.19 -13.58
N PRO A 103 -9.10 3.17 -13.93
CA PRO A 103 -8.96 4.37 -13.12
C PRO A 103 -10.30 5.05 -12.88
N ASP A 104 -10.49 5.56 -11.66
CA ASP A 104 -11.66 6.37 -11.32
C ASP A 104 -11.33 7.84 -11.54
N ASP A 105 -12.09 8.51 -12.37
CA ASP A 105 -11.88 9.94 -12.65
C ASP A 105 -13.21 10.69 -12.51
N TYR A 106 -13.32 11.44 -11.42
CA TYR A 106 -14.51 12.24 -11.12
C TYR A 106 -14.26 13.73 -11.34
N GLY A 107 -13.20 14.09 -12.07
CA GLY A 107 -12.82 15.48 -12.28
C GLY A 107 -12.02 16.03 -11.10
N PHE A 108 -12.65 16.13 -9.94
CA PHE A 108 -11.98 16.60 -8.71
C PHE A 108 -11.15 15.51 -8.03
N MET A 109 -11.35 14.26 -8.40
CA MET A 109 -10.64 13.12 -7.82
C MET A 109 -10.23 12.14 -8.91
N TYR A 110 -8.99 11.67 -8.80
CA TYR A 110 -8.45 10.66 -9.72
C TYR A 110 -7.74 9.59 -8.91
N SER A 111 -8.08 8.32 -9.14
CA SER A 111 -7.44 7.24 -8.40
C SER A 111 -7.22 6.01 -9.26
N ARG A 112 -6.23 5.22 -8.86
CA ARG A 112 -5.93 3.91 -9.44
C ARG A 112 -5.68 2.92 -8.31
N ALA A 113 -6.21 1.70 -8.48
CA ALA A 113 -6.13 0.64 -7.46
C ALA A 113 -5.24 -0.49 -7.96
N ILE A 114 -4.13 -0.72 -7.26
CA ILE A 114 -3.14 -1.73 -7.63
C ILE A 114 -2.96 -2.70 -6.46
N ALA A 115 -3.12 -3.99 -6.71
CA ALA A 115 -2.79 -5.02 -5.73
C ALA A 115 -1.29 -5.26 -5.74
N ASP A 116 -0.71 -5.44 -4.56
CA ASP A 116 0.70 -5.81 -4.44
C ASP A 116 0.89 -7.30 -4.75
N LEU A 117 2.10 -7.83 -4.53
CA LEU A 117 2.42 -9.23 -4.84
C LEU A 117 1.60 -10.23 -4.04
N ASP A 118 1.05 -9.81 -2.92
CA ASP A 118 0.26 -10.66 -2.02
C ASP A 118 -1.24 -10.42 -2.12
N GLY A 119 -1.67 -9.50 -2.97
CA GLY A 119 -3.08 -9.21 -3.17
C GLY A 119 -3.62 -8.07 -2.30
N HIS A 120 -2.77 -7.40 -1.53
CA HIS A 120 -3.18 -6.22 -0.76
C HIS A 120 -3.40 -5.07 -1.72
N VAL A 121 -4.58 -4.44 -1.66
CA VAL A 121 -4.98 -3.42 -2.63
C VAL A 121 -4.70 -2.04 -2.09
N TRP A 122 -3.89 -1.29 -2.84
CA TRP A 122 -3.54 0.10 -2.55
C TRP A 122 -4.17 0.99 -3.60
N GLU A 123 -4.92 2.00 -3.15
CA GLU A 123 -5.49 3.02 -4.01
C GLU A 123 -4.63 4.27 -3.90
N TYR A 124 -4.10 4.71 -5.03
CA TYR A 124 -3.33 5.95 -5.09
C TYR A 124 -4.26 7.03 -5.61
N VAL A 125 -4.46 8.08 -4.81
CA VAL A 125 -5.54 9.04 -5.06
C VAL A 125 -5.01 10.47 -5.02
N TYR A 126 -5.44 11.25 -6.02
CA TYR A 126 -5.26 12.70 -6.03
C TYR A 126 -6.63 13.34 -5.94
N MET A 127 -6.75 14.32 -5.07
CA MET A 127 -7.97 15.14 -4.96
C MET A 127 -7.62 16.61 -5.13
N ASP A 128 -8.32 17.28 -6.03
CA ASP A 128 -8.23 18.72 -6.19
C ASP A 128 -9.26 19.36 -5.26
N MET A 129 -8.82 19.77 -4.10
CA MET A 129 -9.71 20.32 -3.07
C MET A 129 -10.38 21.62 -3.51
N ALA A 130 -9.79 22.34 -4.48
CA ALA A 130 -10.38 23.55 -5.03
C ALA A 130 -11.64 23.26 -5.85
N GLN A 131 -11.81 22.02 -6.35
CA GLN A 131 -12.97 21.60 -7.12
C GLN A 131 -14.06 20.95 -6.27
N PHE A 132 -13.82 20.77 -4.99
CA PHE A 132 -14.84 20.23 -4.09
C PHE A 132 -15.99 21.23 -3.98
N PRO A 133 -17.26 20.74 -4.04
CA PRO A 133 -18.38 21.65 -3.81
C PRO A 133 -18.31 22.18 -2.37
N SER A 134 -18.44 23.48 -2.22
CA SER A 134 -18.55 24.09 -0.90
C SER A 134 -19.96 23.90 -0.38
N GLU A 135 -20.10 23.63 0.87
CA GLU A 135 -21.40 23.49 1.51
C GLU A 135 -22.03 24.82 1.80
#